data_f3e55c751c6f692832d55c2f185b930f
#
_entry.id   f3e55c751c6f692832d55c2f185b930f
#
_cell.length_a   1.000
_cell.length_b   1.000
_cell.length_c   1.000
_cell.angle_alpha   90.00
_cell.angle_beta   90.00
_cell.angle_gamma   90.00
#
_symmetry.space_group_name_H-M   'P 1'
#
loop_
_entity.id
_entity.type
_entity.pdbx_description
1 polymer ?
#
loop_
_entity_poly.entity_id
_entity_poly.type
_entity_poly.pdbx_seq_one_letter_code
_entity_poly.pdbx_strand_id
1 'polypeptide(L)'
;AGAAQPAGASFSPPGPREFAARGAGGGAAASRGLRPKVVSYNVLSSHLCEPSHFRSCDPEHLDPAKRLEKVKAKILGEMSEGALISLQEVSMTWAGPLHALFQQRGWHFVSHLYGGKHSNYMGVGVAVPPEYEVLDSSIARLSDTKRWPRAPPPGFFGRLKGAVAG
;
A
#
# COMPACT_ATOMS: atom_id res chain seq x y z
N ALA A 1 40.99 -15.08 -0.98
CA ALA A 1 40.58 -13.79 -1.51
C ALA A 1 39.17 -13.50 -0.99
N GLY A 2 39.05 -12.72 0.10
CA GLY A 2 37.79 -12.33 0.70
C GLY A 2 37.28 -11.06 0.03
N ALA A 3 36.05 -11.11 -0.51
CA ALA A 3 35.38 -9.94 -1.03
C ALA A 3 34.79 -9.15 0.17
N ALA A 4 35.20 -7.89 0.31
CA ALA A 4 34.66 -6.96 1.29
C ALA A 4 33.23 -6.57 0.92
N GLN A 5 32.29 -6.69 1.88
CA GLN A 5 30.93 -6.14 1.72
C GLN A 5 30.97 -4.61 1.80
N PRO A 6 30.21 -3.91 0.97
CA PRO A 6 30.13 -2.45 1.06
C PRO A 6 29.40 -2.04 2.34
N ALA A 7 29.95 -1.05 3.03
CA ALA A 7 29.40 -0.45 4.24
C ALA A 7 27.99 0.11 3.96
N GLY A 8 27.04 -0.27 4.81
CA GLY A 8 25.66 0.15 4.73
C GLY A 8 25.52 1.68 4.82
N ALA A 9 24.93 2.29 3.81
CA ALA A 9 24.53 3.68 3.84
C ALA A 9 23.47 3.85 4.96
N SER A 10 23.74 4.74 5.90
CA SER A 10 22.77 5.11 6.95
C SER A 10 21.65 5.92 6.31
N PHE A 11 20.46 5.32 6.24
CA PHE A 11 19.25 6.01 5.82
C PHE A 11 18.76 6.87 7.00
N SER A 12 18.83 8.18 6.83
CA SER A 12 18.12 9.13 7.71
C SER A 12 16.77 9.43 7.06
N PRO A 13 15.63 9.17 7.74
CA PRO A 13 14.34 9.52 7.19
C PRO A 13 14.26 11.03 6.99
N PRO A 14 13.72 11.53 5.86
CA PRO A 14 13.47 12.95 5.68
C PRO A 14 12.53 13.44 6.77
N GLY A 15 12.87 14.57 7.40
CA GLY A 15 12.02 15.24 8.38
C GLY A 15 10.66 15.64 7.78
N PRO A 16 9.66 15.97 8.61
CA PRO A 16 8.34 16.36 8.14
C PRO A 16 8.46 17.55 7.18
N ARG A 17 8.08 17.32 5.91
CA ARG A 17 8.02 18.37 4.89
C ARG A 17 6.62 18.96 4.93
N GLU A 18 6.54 20.27 5.09
CA GLU A 18 5.28 21.02 4.92
C GLU A 18 4.83 20.93 3.47
N PHE A 19 3.62 20.42 3.25
CA PHE A 19 2.98 20.39 1.94
C PHE A 19 2.42 21.79 1.64
N ALA A 20 3.13 22.57 0.83
CA ALA A 20 2.59 23.80 0.27
C ALA A 20 1.82 23.48 -1.01
N ALA A 21 0.50 23.58 -0.98
CA ALA A 21 -0.32 23.52 -2.19
C ALA A 21 -0.09 24.84 -2.98
N ARG A 22 0.62 24.75 -4.12
CA ARG A 22 0.69 25.85 -5.09
C ARG A 22 -0.51 25.75 -6.02
N GLY A 23 -1.50 26.61 -5.78
CA GLY A 23 -2.59 26.83 -6.72
C GLY A 23 -2.08 27.58 -7.95
N ALA A 24 -2.29 27.05 -9.14
CA ALA A 24 -2.06 27.74 -10.39
C ALA A 24 -3.17 28.79 -10.61
N GLY A 25 -2.79 30.07 -10.72
CA GLY A 25 -3.54 31.10 -11.42
C GLY A 25 -4.60 31.89 -10.66
N GLY A 26 -4.26 33.13 -10.29
CA GLY A 26 -5.03 34.36 -10.40
C GLY A 26 -6.41 34.47 -9.75
N GLY A 27 -6.47 35.19 -8.63
CA GLY A 27 -7.70 35.68 -8.03
C GLY A 27 -7.71 35.45 -6.52
N ALA A 28 -7.73 36.53 -5.74
CA ALA A 28 -7.88 36.50 -4.28
C ALA A 28 -9.27 35.98 -3.89
N ALA A 29 -9.47 34.65 -4.05
CA ALA A 29 -10.55 33.94 -3.40
C ALA A 29 -10.00 33.45 -2.06
N ALA A 30 -10.68 33.91 -0.98
CA ALA A 30 -10.39 33.49 0.38
C ALA A 30 -10.00 32.01 0.42
N SER A 31 -8.85 31.68 1.02
CA SER A 31 -8.37 30.33 1.23
C SER A 31 -9.34 29.58 2.16
N ARG A 32 -10.44 29.10 1.59
CA ARG A 32 -11.18 28.00 2.20
C ARG A 32 -10.21 26.85 2.22
N GLY A 33 -9.72 26.50 3.41
CA GLY A 33 -8.72 25.46 3.59
C GLY A 33 -9.08 24.26 2.75
N LEU A 34 -8.17 23.86 1.86
CA LEU A 34 -8.34 22.71 0.98
C LEU A 34 -8.64 21.49 1.86
N ARG A 35 -9.83 20.91 1.71
CA ARG A 35 -10.24 19.71 2.44
C ARG A 35 -10.25 18.54 1.45
N PRO A 36 -9.11 17.88 1.24
CA PRO A 36 -9.07 16.73 0.33
C PRO A 36 -9.92 15.59 0.90
N LYS A 37 -10.72 14.95 0.05
CA LYS A 37 -11.29 13.65 0.37
C LYS A 37 -10.17 12.61 0.32
N VAL A 38 -10.08 11.75 1.33
CA VAL A 38 -9.12 10.64 1.38
C VAL A 38 -9.88 9.34 1.54
N VAL A 39 -9.57 8.37 0.69
CA VAL A 39 -10.11 7.01 0.73
C VAL A 39 -9.00 6.03 1.03
N SER A 40 -9.22 5.15 2.00
CA SER A 40 -8.37 4.01 2.29
C SER A 40 -9.16 2.73 2.04
N TYR A 41 -8.66 1.86 1.15
CA TYR A 41 -9.38 0.68 0.72
C TYR A 41 -8.47 -0.54 0.60
N ASN A 42 -8.62 -1.52 1.50
CA ASN A 42 -8.04 -2.84 1.34
C ASN A 42 -8.84 -3.60 0.27
N VAL A 43 -8.21 -3.90 -0.85
CA VAL A 43 -8.86 -4.54 -1.99
C VAL A 43 -8.87 -6.06 -1.90
N LEU A 44 -8.23 -6.64 -0.90
CA LEU A 44 -8.01 -8.07 -0.68
C LEU A 44 -7.35 -8.75 -1.90
N SER A 45 -6.09 -9.08 -1.79
CA SER A 45 -5.29 -9.70 -2.88
C SER A 45 -6.04 -10.82 -3.60
N SER A 46 -5.90 -10.89 -4.91
CA SER A 46 -6.54 -11.89 -5.77
C SER A 46 -6.28 -13.33 -5.36
N HIS A 47 -5.19 -13.61 -4.63
CA HIS A 47 -4.81 -14.95 -4.15
C HIS A 47 -5.28 -15.26 -2.72
N LEU A 48 -5.91 -14.30 -2.03
CA LEU A 48 -6.40 -14.51 -0.66
C LEU A 48 -7.90 -14.78 -0.59
N CYS A 49 -8.55 -14.98 -1.74
CA CYS A 49 -9.99 -15.19 -1.86
C CYS A 49 -10.36 -16.65 -2.01
N GLU A 50 -9.80 -17.50 -1.17
CA GLU A 50 -10.13 -18.93 -1.24
C GLU A 50 -11.50 -19.22 -0.62
N PRO A 51 -12.35 -20.04 -1.29
CA PRO A 51 -13.68 -20.39 -0.77
C PRO A 51 -13.64 -21.07 0.61
N SER A 52 -12.54 -21.74 0.96
CA SER A 52 -12.32 -22.34 2.28
C SER A 52 -12.33 -21.33 3.42
N HIS A 53 -11.88 -20.08 3.17
CA HIS A 53 -11.91 -18.98 4.13
C HIS A 53 -13.22 -18.19 4.11
N PHE A 54 -13.92 -18.19 2.99
CA PHE A 54 -15.14 -17.41 2.77
C PHE A 54 -16.36 -18.31 2.54
N ARG A 55 -16.60 -19.26 3.45
CA ARG A 55 -17.61 -20.34 3.31
C ARG A 55 -19.05 -19.86 3.10
N SER A 56 -19.36 -18.67 3.58
CA SER A 56 -20.69 -18.06 3.43
C SER A 56 -20.81 -17.12 2.21
N CYS A 57 -19.73 -16.97 1.44
CA CYS A 57 -19.71 -16.14 0.25
C CYS A 57 -19.99 -17.01 -0.97
N ASP A 58 -20.82 -16.52 -1.89
CA ASP A 58 -20.99 -17.17 -3.20
C ASP A 58 -19.64 -17.24 -3.91
N PRO A 59 -19.22 -18.43 -4.40
CA PRO A 59 -17.97 -18.60 -5.12
C PRO A 59 -17.79 -17.65 -6.31
N GLU A 60 -18.87 -17.26 -6.97
CA GLU A 60 -18.86 -16.27 -8.05
C GLU A 60 -18.31 -14.91 -7.60
N HIS A 61 -18.56 -14.52 -6.36
CA HIS A 61 -18.07 -13.27 -5.79
C HIS A 61 -16.59 -13.33 -5.39
N LEU A 62 -16.01 -14.52 -5.37
CA LEU A 62 -14.58 -14.74 -5.07
C LEU A 62 -13.72 -14.77 -6.33
N ASP A 63 -14.33 -14.81 -7.51
CA ASP A 63 -13.62 -14.79 -8.79
C ASP A 63 -12.74 -13.53 -8.92
N PRO A 64 -11.40 -13.67 -9.13
CA PRO A 64 -10.49 -12.53 -9.15
C PRO A 64 -10.79 -11.51 -10.25
N ALA A 65 -11.28 -11.94 -11.42
CA ALA A 65 -11.58 -11.05 -12.54
C ALA A 65 -12.84 -10.23 -12.26
N LYS A 66 -13.90 -10.90 -11.79
CA LYS A 66 -15.15 -10.21 -11.39
C LYS A 66 -14.92 -9.24 -10.24
N ARG A 67 -14.08 -9.62 -9.28
CA ARG A 67 -13.70 -8.74 -8.16
C ARG A 67 -12.92 -7.51 -8.64
N LEU A 68 -11.98 -7.68 -9.58
CA LEU A 68 -11.24 -6.55 -10.14
C LEU A 68 -12.19 -5.52 -10.78
N GLU A 69 -13.19 -5.98 -11.52
CA GLU A 69 -14.16 -5.06 -12.13
C GLU A 69 -15.00 -4.31 -11.07
N LYS A 70 -15.40 -4.99 -9.99
CA LYS A 70 -16.08 -4.33 -8.85
C LYS A 70 -15.16 -3.31 -8.15
N VAL A 71 -13.88 -3.63 -7.95
CA VAL A 71 -12.88 -2.72 -7.38
C VAL A 71 -12.69 -1.50 -8.28
N LYS A 72 -12.55 -1.70 -9.60
CA LYS A 72 -12.45 -0.60 -10.55
C LYS A 72 -13.69 0.30 -10.54
N ALA A 73 -14.89 -0.27 -10.52
CA ALA A 73 -16.12 0.49 -10.44
C ALA A 73 -16.19 1.37 -9.18
N LYS A 74 -15.80 0.81 -8.02
CA LYS A 74 -15.71 1.57 -6.77
C LYS A 74 -14.67 2.69 -6.86
N ILE A 75 -13.48 2.38 -7.36
CA ILE A 75 -12.41 3.37 -7.56
C ILE A 75 -12.89 4.51 -8.47
N LEU A 76 -13.59 4.21 -9.58
CA LEU A 76 -14.13 5.22 -10.48
C LEU A 76 -15.11 6.16 -9.78
N GLY A 77 -15.95 5.65 -8.88
CA GLY A 77 -16.83 6.47 -8.05
C GLY A 77 -16.04 7.43 -7.16
N GLU A 78 -15.00 6.96 -6.51
CA GLU A 78 -14.15 7.82 -5.66
C GLU A 78 -13.32 8.83 -6.48
N MET A 79 -12.90 8.44 -7.69
CA MET A 79 -12.21 9.35 -8.62
C MET A 79 -13.12 10.48 -9.09
N SER A 80 -14.40 10.23 -9.31
CA SER A 80 -15.35 11.29 -9.72
C SER A 80 -15.54 12.38 -8.65
N GLU A 81 -15.18 12.08 -7.41
CA GLU A 81 -15.20 13.01 -6.29
C GLU A 81 -13.82 13.64 -5.99
N GLY A 82 -12.81 13.40 -6.84
CA GLY A 82 -11.46 13.93 -6.65
C GLY A 82 -10.73 13.40 -5.41
N ALA A 83 -11.01 12.16 -4.98
CA ALA A 83 -10.45 11.61 -3.76
C ALA A 83 -8.99 11.17 -3.92
N LEU A 84 -8.12 11.48 -2.96
CA LEU A 84 -6.84 10.80 -2.78
C LEU A 84 -7.13 9.35 -2.37
N ILE A 85 -6.63 8.36 -3.12
CA ILE A 85 -6.99 6.95 -2.91
C ILE A 85 -5.77 6.16 -2.48
N SER A 86 -5.82 5.56 -1.29
CA SER A 86 -4.83 4.61 -0.79
C SER A 86 -5.38 3.20 -0.87
N LEU A 87 -4.64 2.31 -1.55
CA LEU A 87 -5.01 0.90 -1.74
C LEU A 87 -4.06 0.00 -0.96
N GLN A 88 -4.60 -1.01 -0.28
CA GLN A 88 -3.85 -2.06 0.38
C GLN A 88 -4.16 -3.41 -0.26
N GLU A 89 -3.22 -4.33 -0.18
CA GLU A 89 -3.29 -5.68 -0.74
C GLU A 89 -3.47 -5.72 -2.26
N VAL A 90 -2.92 -4.74 -2.96
CA VAL A 90 -2.88 -4.74 -4.43
C VAL A 90 -2.00 -5.91 -4.90
N SER A 91 -2.59 -6.92 -5.51
CA SER A 91 -1.85 -8.06 -6.06
C SER A 91 -1.07 -7.69 -7.32
N MET A 92 -0.01 -8.44 -7.62
CA MET A 92 0.79 -8.24 -8.83
C MET A 92 -0.05 -8.29 -10.11
N THR A 93 -1.02 -9.19 -10.18
CA THR A 93 -1.92 -9.32 -11.34
C THR A 93 -2.87 -8.13 -11.50
N TRP A 94 -3.17 -7.40 -10.43
CA TRP A 94 -4.05 -6.22 -10.45
C TRP A 94 -3.30 -4.90 -10.60
N ALA A 95 -2.00 -4.87 -10.27
CA ALA A 95 -1.22 -3.64 -10.33
C ALA A 95 -1.21 -3.01 -11.73
N GLY A 96 -0.93 -3.80 -12.78
CA GLY A 96 -0.96 -3.30 -14.17
C GLY A 96 -2.31 -2.74 -14.61
N PRO A 97 -3.42 -3.49 -14.49
CA PRO A 97 -4.77 -2.98 -14.78
C PRO A 97 -5.16 -1.73 -14.00
N LEU A 98 -4.75 -1.60 -12.73
CA LEU A 98 -5.00 -0.40 -11.93
C LEU A 98 -4.16 0.79 -12.40
N HIS A 99 -2.87 0.57 -12.74
CA HIS A 99 -2.05 1.60 -13.37
C HIS A 99 -2.69 2.14 -14.64
N ALA A 100 -3.12 1.26 -15.53
CA ALA A 100 -3.79 1.65 -16.77
C ALA A 100 -5.07 2.46 -16.47
N LEU A 101 -5.89 2.04 -15.50
CA LEU A 101 -7.11 2.72 -15.10
C LEU A 101 -6.85 4.17 -14.67
N PHE A 102 -5.86 4.39 -13.81
CA PHE A 102 -5.51 5.70 -13.29
C PHE A 102 -4.86 6.58 -14.36
N GLN A 103 -3.89 6.06 -15.10
CA GLN A 103 -3.18 6.81 -16.16
C GLN A 103 -4.12 7.27 -17.27
N GLN A 104 -5.06 6.43 -17.72
CA GLN A 104 -6.05 6.81 -18.75
C GLN A 104 -6.91 8.01 -18.35
N ARG A 105 -6.93 8.35 -17.07
CA ARG A 105 -7.70 9.48 -16.51
C ARG A 105 -6.81 10.61 -15.98
N GLY A 106 -5.53 10.58 -16.33
CA GLY A 106 -4.56 11.60 -15.91
C GLY A 106 -4.18 11.56 -14.43
N TRP A 107 -4.52 10.50 -13.72
CA TRP A 107 -4.17 10.33 -12.32
C TRP A 107 -2.74 9.85 -12.16
N HIS A 108 -2.06 10.36 -11.16
CA HIS A 108 -0.75 9.85 -10.76
C HIS A 108 -0.95 8.65 -9.83
N PHE A 109 -0.42 7.48 -10.21
CA PHE A 109 -0.51 6.27 -9.39
C PHE A 109 0.86 5.68 -9.14
N VAL A 110 1.22 5.56 -7.86
CA VAL A 110 2.44 4.90 -7.41
C VAL A 110 2.05 3.64 -6.65
N SER A 111 2.65 2.51 -7.00
CA SER A 111 2.45 1.26 -6.27
C SER A 111 3.76 0.54 -6.02
N HIS A 112 3.82 -0.21 -4.94
CA HIS A 112 4.95 -1.06 -4.59
C HIS A 112 4.48 -2.40 -4.07
N LEU A 113 5.05 -3.47 -4.64
CA LEU A 113 4.76 -4.84 -4.25
C LEU A 113 5.84 -5.33 -3.29
N TYR A 114 5.45 -5.85 -2.14
CA TYR A 114 6.37 -6.30 -1.08
C TYR A 114 6.08 -7.70 -0.54
N GLY A 115 4.93 -8.26 -0.89
CA GLY A 115 4.51 -9.60 -0.46
C GLY A 115 5.30 -10.72 -1.13
N GLY A 116 5.05 -11.94 -0.70
CA GLY A 116 5.63 -13.15 -1.28
C GLY A 116 4.69 -13.82 -2.29
N LYS A 117 5.16 -14.93 -2.88
CA LYS A 117 4.42 -15.74 -3.85
C LYS A 117 3.02 -16.15 -3.37
N HIS A 118 2.90 -16.51 -2.09
CA HIS A 118 1.63 -16.94 -1.47
C HIS A 118 0.53 -15.88 -1.56
N SER A 119 0.87 -14.61 -1.42
CA SER A 119 -0.08 -13.50 -1.49
C SER A 119 -0.13 -12.81 -2.87
N ASN A 120 0.41 -13.47 -3.91
CA ASN A 120 0.59 -12.87 -5.24
C ASN A 120 1.32 -11.52 -5.17
N TYR A 121 2.40 -11.49 -4.39
CA TYR A 121 3.27 -10.32 -4.24
C TYR A 121 2.49 -9.03 -3.92
N MET A 122 1.40 -9.14 -3.15
CA MET A 122 0.56 -7.99 -2.80
C MET A 122 1.36 -6.83 -2.22
N GLY A 123 0.86 -5.64 -2.46
CA GLY A 123 1.51 -4.42 -2.03
C GLY A 123 0.52 -3.31 -1.71
N VAL A 124 1.01 -2.11 -1.79
CA VAL A 124 0.23 -0.89 -1.56
C VAL A 124 0.28 0.01 -2.79
N GLY A 125 -0.72 0.87 -2.94
CA GLY A 125 -0.74 1.89 -3.97
C GLY A 125 -1.37 3.17 -3.47
N VAL A 126 -0.91 4.30 -4.01
CA VAL A 126 -1.51 5.63 -3.77
C VAL A 126 -1.80 6.27 -5.11
N ALA A 127 -3.04 6.71 -5.29
CA ALA A 127 -3.48 7.46 -6.45
C ALA A 127 -3.80 8.90 -6.06
N VAL A 128 -3.25 9.83 -6.83
CA VAL A 128 -3.37 11.27 -6.63
C VAL A 128 -4.10 11.85 -7.84
N PRO A 129 -5.20 12.62 -7.64
CA PRO A 129 -5.94 13.22 -8.74
C PRO A 129 -5.12 14.28 -9.48
N PRO A 130 -5.45 14.56 -10.77
CA PRO A 130 -4.67 15.44 -11.65
C PRO A 130 -4.62 16.91 -11.21
N GLU A 131 -5.55 17.35 -10.35
CA GLU A 131 -5.54 18.71 -9.78
C GLU A 131 -4.46 18.93 -8.72
N TYR A 132 -3.76 17.88 -8.28
CA TYR A 132 -2.63 17.98 -7.34
C TYR A 132 -1.31 17.78 -8.07
N GLU A 133 -0.34 18.61 -7.77
CA GLU A 133 1.04 18.41 -8.19
C GLU A 133 1.75 17.45 -7.22
N VAL A 134 2.31 16.37 -7.75
CA VAL A 134 3.16 15.45 -6.98
C VAL A 134 4.60 15.94 -7.02
N LEU A 135 5.05 16.57 -5.94
CA LEU A 135 6.40 17.15 -5.86
C LEU A 135 7.50 16.10 -5.65
N ASP A 136 7.19 15.04 -4.90
CA ASP A 136 8.13 13.96 -4.60
C ASP A 136 7.37 12.70 -4.19
N SER A 137 7.94 11.55 -4.46
CA SER A 137 7.42 10.27 -4.00
C SER A 137 8.56 9.34 -3.57
N SER A 138 8.39 8.67 -2.44
CA SER A 138 9.35 7.69 -1.95
C SER A 138 8.66 6.44 -1.47
N ILE A 139 9.32 5.30 -1.63
CA ILE A 139 8.85 4.01 -1.18
C ILE A 139 9.86 3.45 -0.19
N ALA A 140 9.39 3.09 1.01
CA ALA A 140 10.20 2.44 2.02
C ALA A 140 9.47 1.28 2.67
N ARG A 141 10.17 0.19 2.96
CA ARG A 141 9.65 -0.88 3.79
C ARG A 141 9.84 -0.54 5.26
N LEU A 142 8.76 -0.44 6.00
CA LEU A 142 8.85 -0.21 7.44
C LEU A 142 9.55 -1.35 8.18
N SER A 143 9.44 -2.59 7.69
CA SER A 143 10.16 -3.74 8.25
C SER A 143 11.68 -3.61 8.16
N ASP A 144 12.20 -2.93 7.14
CA ASP A 144 13.64 -2.76 6.94
C ASP A 144 14.24 -1.74 7.94
N THR A 145 13.39 -0.88 8.52
CA THR A 145 13.78 0.11 9.53
C THR A 145 13.68 -0.41 10.96
N LYS A 146 12.99 -1.54 11.19
CA LYS A 146 12.83 -2.14 12.50
C LYS A 146 13.90 -3.19 12.75
N ARG A 147 14.68 -3.02 13.82
CA ARG A 147 15.44 -4.13 14.40
C ARG A 147 14.47 -5.01 15.19
N TRP A 148 14.05 -6.10 14.60
CA TRP A 148 13.29 -7.12 15.31
C TRP A 148 14.18 -7.74 16.39
N PRO A 149 13.67 -8.02 17.61
CA PRO A 149 14.39 -8.82 18.59
C PRO A 149 14.80 -10.13 17.90
N ARG A 150 16.06 -10.53 18.06
CA ARG A 150 16.50 -11.85 17.57
C ARG A 150 15.57 -12.89 18.18
N ALA A 151 15.14 -13.88 17.37
CA ALA A 151 14.42 -15.01 17.90
C ALA A 151 15.20 -15.60 19.08
N PRO A 152 14.56 -15.93 20.21
CA PRO A 152 15.24 -16.53 21.34
C PRO A 152 15.94 -17.81 20.87
N PRO A 153 17.13 -18.13 21.42
CA PRO A 153 17.87 -19.30 21.01
C PRO A 153 17.02 -20.58 21.15
N PRO A 154 17.24 -21.58 20.29
CA PRO A 154 16.53 -22.85 20.38
C PRO A 154 16.60 -23.39 21.81
N GLY A 155 15.47 -23.75 22.41
CA GLY A 155 15.39 -24.22 23.80
C GLY A 155 15.02 -23.18 24.85
N PHE A 156 14.91 -21.88 24.51
CA PHE A 156 14.51 -20.85 25.45
C PHE A 156 13.11 -21.09 26.05
N PHE A 157 12.15 -21.55 25.26
CA PHE A 157 10.80 -21.89 25.74
C PHE A 157 10.75 -23.20 26.55
N GLY A 158 11.75 -24.10 26.38
CA GLY A 158 11.85 -25.30 27.20
C GLY A 158 12.27 -25.01 28.64
N ARG A 159 13.05 -23.94 28.86
CA ARG A 159 13.46 -23.54 30.23
C ARG A 159 12.35 -22.83 31.00
N LEU A 160 11.43 -22.13 30.35
CA LEU A 160 10.30 -21.49 31.00
C LEU A 160 9.26 -22.49 31.55
N LYS A 161 9.13 -23.65 30.94
CA LYS A 161 8.22 -24.71 31.44
C LYS A 161 8.76 -25.41 32.69
N GLY A 162 10.06 -25.42 32.90
CA GLY A 162 10.70 -25.99 34.12
C GLY A 162 10.67 -25.10 35.35
N ALA A 163 10.43 -23.79 35.19
CA ALA A 163 10.46 -22.81 36.32
C ALA A 163 9.07 -22.63 36.98
N VAL A 164 8.02 -23.22 36.47
CA VAL A 164 6.64 -23.12 37.03
C VAL A 164 6.20 -24.38 37.77
N ALA A 165 7.05 -25.42 37.83
CA ALA A 165 6.77 -26.71 38.47
C ALA A 165 7.66 -26.98 39.72
N GLY A 166 8.05 -25.92 40.42
CA GLY A 166 8.78 -25.99 41.69
C GLY A 166 8.09 -25.24 42.81
#